data_14aa95860741917d8bfbd76167702ee2
#
_entry.id   14aa95860741917d8bfbd76167702ee2
#
_cell.length_a   1.000
_cell.length_b   1.000
_cell.length_c   1.000
_cell.angle_alpha   90.00
_cell.angle_beta   90.00
_cell.angle_gamma   90.00
#
_symmetry.space_group_name_H-M   'P 1'
#
loop_
_entity.id
_entity.type
_entity.pdbx_description
1 polymer ?
#
loop_
_entity_poly.entity_id
_entity_poly.type
_entity_poly.pdbx_seq_one_letter_code
_entity_poly.pdbx_strand_id
1 'polypeptide(L)'
;MTGKECFLAAMNLLGEQEEGAAYYETFALGALRQLMNNCLREINALRQADGKEELKIAPQPGALEDALDADEAMVRECFPYGLAALLVCDEDHEKFNWLGSEFAARLDRHCPAAQFLVKELY
;
A
#
# COMPACT_ATOMS: atom_id res chain seq x y z
N MET A 1 5.89 9.74 3.37
CA MET A 1 6.33 9.12 2.08
C MET A 1 5.44 9.63 0.96
N THR A 2 6.05 10.05 -0.14
CA THR A 2 5.29 10.42 -1.34
C THR A 2 4.97 9.17 -2.16
N GLY A 3 4.02 9.30 -3.09
CA GLY A 3 3.74 8.23 -4.04
C GLY A 3 4.96 7.86 -4.88
N LYS A 4 5.77 8.86 -5.25
CA LYS A 4 7.00 8.64 -6.02
C LYS A 4 8.03 7.83 -5.23
N GLU A 5 8.22 8.16 -3.95
CA GLU A 5 9.12 7.38 -3.09
C GLU A 5 8.65 5.94 -2.94
N CYS A 6 7.35 5.74 -2.76
CA CYS A 6 6.76 4.41 -2.70
C CYS A 6 6.98 3.65 -4.01
N PHE A 7 6.77 4.30 -5.15
CA PHE A 7 6.98 3.72 -6.47
C PHE A 7 8.44 3.28 -6.66
N LEU A 8 9.40 4.13 -6.30
CA LEU A 8 10.82 3.79 -6.43
C LEU A 8 11.19 2.59 -5.55
N ALA A 9 10.64 2.54 -4.33
CA ALA A 9 10.83 1.38 -3.46
C ALA A 9 10.25 0.10 -4.07
N ALA A 10 9.06 0.19 -4.70
CA ALA A 10 8.44 -0.94 -5.38
C ALA A 10 9.31 -1.41 -6.57
N MET A 11 9.87 -0.48 -7.32
CA MET A 11 10.77 -0.83 -8.44
C MET A 11 12.02 -1.55 -7.94
N ASN A 12 12.57 -1.14 -6.80
CA ASN A 12 13.70 -1.85 -6.18
C ASN A 12 13.32 -3.28 -5.81
N LEU A 13 12.11 -3.50 -5.29
CA LEU A 13 11.63 -4.83 -4.95
C LEU A 13 11.49 -5.72 -6.20
N LEU A 14 11.13 -5.13 -7.32
CA LEU A 14 10.96 -5.85 -8.58
C LEU A 14 12.29 -6.01 -9.35
N GLY A 15 13.34 -5.31 -8.93
CA GLY A 15 14.62 -5.32 -9.64
C GLY A 15 14.56 -4.60 -10.99
N GLU A 16 13.63 -3.66 -11.16
CA GLU A 16 13.43 -2.96 -12.42
C GLU A 16 14.42 -1.83 -12.60
N GLN A 17 14.93 -1.70 -13.83
CA GLN A 17 15.78 -0.58 -14.26
C GLN A 17 14.93 0.48 -14.93
N GLU A 18 15.56 1.58 -15.40
CA GLU A 18 14.88 2.76 -15.93
C GLU A 18 13.76 2.46 -16.94
N GLU A 19 13.99 1.57 -17.89
CA GLU A 19 13.01 1.26 -18.94
C GLU A 19 11.78 0.55 -18.37
N GLY A 20 11.99 -0.43 -17.50
CA GLY A 20 10.90 -1.12 -16.83
C GLY A 20 10.16 -0.22 -15.88
N ALA A 21 10.88 0.63 -15.16
CA ALA A 21 10.29 1.62 -14.26
C ALA A 21 9.40 2.60 -15.01
N ALA A 22 9.83 3.07 -16.19
CA ALA A 22 9.02 4.00 -16.99
C ALA A 22 7.70 3.38 -17.43
N TYR A 23 7.70 2.11 -17.77
CA TYR A 23 6.48 1.37 -18.10
C TYR A 23 5.50 1.33 -16.92
N TYR A 24 6.00 0.92 -15.74
CA TYR A 24 5.15 0.80 -14.56
C TYR A 24 4.70 2.16 -14.02
N GLU A 25 5.49 3.21 -14.18
CA GLU A 25 5.14 4.55 -13.72
C GLU A 25 3.82 5.04 -14.31
N THR A 26 3.50 4.64 -15.53
CA THR A 26 2.24 4.97 -16.20
C THR A 26 1.02 4.50 -15.38
N PHE A 27 1.15 3.39 -14.67
CA PHE A 27 0.06 2.79 -13.91
C PHE A 27 0.14 3.03 -12.40
N ALA A 28 1.24 3.60 -11.94
CA ALA A 28 1.54 3.69 -10.51
C ALA A 28 0.53 4.52 -9.73
N LEU A 29 0.09 5.66 -10.26
CA LEU A 29 -0.87 6.52 -9.55
C LEU A 29 -2.21 5.82 -9.36
N GLY A 30 -2.73 5.17 -10.40
CA GLY A 30 -3.97 4.40 -10.30
C GLY A 30 -3.86 3.26 -9.30
N ALA A 31 -2.74 2.55 -9.32
CA ALA A 31 -2.50 1.46 -8.38
C ALA A 31 -2.40 1.97 -6.93
N LEU A 32 -1.75 3.12 -6.70
CA LEU A 32 -1.67 3.73 -5.38
C LEU A 32 -3.05 4.14 -4.86
N ARG A 33 -3.88 4.69 -5.72
CA ARG A 33 -5.26 5.04 -5.36
C ARG A 33 -6.06 3.80 -4.96
N GLN A 34 -5.91 2.73 -5.72
CA GLN A 34 -6.55 1.46 -5.39
C GLN A 34 -6.03 0.90 -4.06
N LEU A 35 -4.72 0.99 -3.82
CA LEU A 35 -4.10 0.53 -2.58
C LEU A 35 -4.63 1.30 -1.38
N MET A 36 -4.75 2.63 -1.49
CA MET A 36 -5.34 3.45 -0.43
C MET A 36 -6.78 3.02 -0.13
N ASN A 37 -7.59 2.80 -1.17
CA ASN A 37 -8.96 2.32 -1.01
C ASN A 37 -9.01 0.96 -0.30
N ASN A 38 -8.13 0.05 -0.69
CA ASN A 38 -8.07 -1.30 -0.13
C ASN A 38 -7.65 -1.29 1.34
N CYS A 39 -6.93 -0.27 1.77
CA CYS A 39 -6.40 -0.14 3.13
C CYS A 39 -7.20 0.83 4.02
N LEU A 40 -8.38 1.27 3.61
CA LEU A 40 -9.18 2.23 4.39
C LEU A 40 -9.42 1.74 5.81
N ARG A 41 -9.67 0.46 5.98
CA ARG A 41 -9.92 -0.14 7.29
C ARG A 41 -8.70 -0.02 8.21
N GLU A 42 -7.52 -0.33 7.68
CA GLU A 42 -6.26 -0.23 8.42
C GLU A 42 -5.89 1.24 8.69
N ILE A 43 -6.11 2.11 7.72
CA ILE A 43 -5.92 3.55 7.90
C ILE A 43 -6.78 4.04 9.06
N ASN A 44 -8.05 3.66 9.10
CA ASN A 44 -8.97 4.07 10.16
C ASN A 44 -8.61 3.46 11.51
N ALA A 45 -8.15 2.21 11.54
CA ALA A 45 -7.71 1.58 12.80
C ALA A 45 -6.57 2.38 13.45
N LEU A 46 -5.59 2.80 12.65
CA LEU A 46 -4.47 3.60 13.15
C LEU A 46 -4.91 5.03 13.52
N ARG A 47 -5.82 5.62 12.76
CA ARG A 47 -6.39 6.93 13.08
C ARG A 47 -7.11 6.91 14.43
N GLN A 48 -7.92 5.89 14.66
CA GLN A 48 -8.64 5.73 15.93
C GLN A 48 -7.67 5.55 17.10
N ALA A 49 -6.59 4.79 16.91
CA ALA A 49 -5.56 4.62 17.93
C ALA A 49 -4.90 5.96 18.30
N ASP A 50 -4.80 6.90 17.34
CA ASP A 50 -4.26 8.24 17.54
C ASP A 50 -5.32 9.25 17.98
N GLY A 51 -6.55 8.83 18.24
CA GLY A 51 -7.63 9.71 18.66
C GLY A 51 -8.25 10.54 17.55
N LYS A 52 -8.02 10.17 16.30
CA LYS A 52 -8.57 10.87 15.14
C LYS A 52 -9.88 10.22 14.69
N GLU A 53 -10.71 11.01 13.99
CA GLU A 53 -11.97 10.52 13.47
C GLU A 53 -11.76 9.54 12.30
N GLU A 54 -12.71 8.62 12.17
CA GLU A 54 -12.76 7.68 11.07
C GLU A 54 -13.08 8.41 9.76
N LEU A 55 -12.39 8.02 8.68
CA LEU A 55 -12.65 8.53 7.34
C LEU A 55 -13.64 7.60 6.63
N LYS A 56 -14.59 8.16 5.90
CA LYS A 56 -15.54 7.40 5.08
C LYS A 56 -14.97 7.02 3.74
N ILE A 57 -14.04 7.81 3.25
CA ILE A 57 -13.38 7.64 1.95
C ILE A 57 -11.89 7.72 2.19
N ALA A 58 -11.13 6.78 1.58
CA ALA A 58 -9.69 6.79 1.70
C ALA A 58 -9.11 8.04 1.04
N PRO A 59 -8.07 8.67 1.64
CA PRO A 59 -7.37 9.77 1.00
C PRO A 59 -6.79 9.32 -0.34
N GLN A 60 -6.89 10.18 -1.36
CA GLN A 60 -6.43 9.86 -2.71
C GLN A 60 -5.31 10.82 -3.12
N PRO A 61 -4.12 10.31 -3.49
CA PRO A 61 -3.10 11.19 -4.05
C PRO A 61 -3.55 11.72 -5.41
N GLY A 62 -3.32 13.00 -5.66
CA GLY A 62 -3.63 13.62 -6.95
C GLY A 62 -2.53 13.41 -7.97
N ALA A 63 -1.28 13.23 -7.50
CA ALA A 63 -0.09 13.01 -8.33
C ALA A 63 0.90 12.15 -7.54
N LEU A 64 1.90 11.60 -8.23
CA LEU A 64 2.95 10.80 -7.57
C LEU A 64 3.79 11.61 -6.59
N GLU A 65 3.91 12.91 -6.81
CA GLU A 65 4.65 13.82 -5.94
C GLU A 65 3.95 14.10 -4.61
N ASP A 66 2.66 13.81 -4.52
CA ASP A 66 1.87 14.05 -3.31
C ASP A 66 2.25 13.05 -2.21
N ALA A 67 2.20 13.51 -0.97
CA ALA A 67 2.37 12.62 0.18
C ALA A 67 1.18 11.67 0.27
N LEU A 68 1.46 10.42 0.66
CA LEU A 68 0.41 9.45 0.95
C LEU A 68 -0.11 9.73 2.37
N ASP A 69 -1.37 10.13 2.47
CA ASP A 69 -1.98 10.57 3.72
C ASP A 69 -2.44 9.37 4.56
N ALA A 70 -1.48 8.71 5.17
CA ALA A 70 -1.71 7.58 6.06
C ALA A 70 -0.53 7.48 7.03
N ASP A 71 -0.63 6.57 8.01
CA ASP A 71 0.44 6.36 8.99
C ASP A 71 1.77 6.11 8.29
N GLU A 72 2.79 6.90 8.66
CA GLU A 72 4.07 6.89 7.96
C GLU A 72 4.78 5.54 8.06
N ALA A 73 4.76 4.90 9.23
CA ALA A 73 5.40 3.60 9.40
C ALA A 73 4.71 2.53 8.56
N MET A 74 3.39 2.53 8.55
CA MET A 74 2.61 1.59 7.72
C MET A 74 2.92 1.78 6.24
N VAL A 75 2.90 3.01 5.76
CA VAL A 75 3.16 3.32 4.36
C VAL A 75 4.57 2.87 3.96
N ARG A 76 5.59 3.24 4.74
CA ARG A 76 6.98 2.91 4.42
C ARG A 76 7.24 1.41 4.39
N GLU A 77 6.68 0.67 5.32
CA GLU A 77 6.98 -0.76 5.47
C GLU A 77 6.07 -1.66 4.65
N CYS A 78 4.84 -1.24 4.39
CA CYS A 78 3.84 -2.10 3.74
C CYS A 78 3.59 -1.74 2.28
N PHE A 79 3.41 -0.47 1.97
CA PHE A 79 2.91 -0.04 0.66
C PHE A 79 3.80 -0.39 -0.53
N PRO A 80 5.15 -0.36 -0.44
CA PRO A 80 5.95 -0.80 -1.58
C PRO A 80 5.64 -2.24 -2.02
N TYR A 81 5.39 -3.13 -1.08
CA TYR A 81 5.01 -4.52 -1.38
C TYR A 81 3.63 -4.60 -2.03
N GLY A 82 2.67 -3.86 -1.49
CA GLY A 82 1.32 -3.80 -2.06
C GLY A 82 1.30 -3.19 -3.45
N LEU A 83 2.03 -2.10 -3.66
CA LEU A 83 2.14 -1.46 -4.97
C LEU A 83 2.81 -2.37 -5.98
N ALA A 84 3.93 -2.99 -5.62
CA ALA A 84 4.64 -3.91 -6.50
C ALA A 84 3.74 -5.08 -6.91
N ALA A 85 2.97 -5.64 -5.96
CA ALA A 85 2.03 -6.71 -6.25
C ALA A 85 0.98 -6.28 -7.28
N LEU A 86 0.39 -5.10 -7.11
CA LEU A 86 -0.62 -4.59 -8.05
C LEU A 86 -0.04 -4.36 -9.44
N LEU A 87 1.21 -3.88 -9.52
CA LEU A 87 1.84 -3.58 -10.81
C LEU A 87 2.19 -4.84 -11.61
N VAL A 88 2.44 -5.97 -10.96
CA VAL A 88 2.82 -7.22 -11.65
C VAL A 88 1.71 -8.26 -11.68
N CYS A 89 0.51 -7.95 -11.21
CA CYS A 89 -0.56 -8.94 -11.03
C CYS A 89 -0.92 -9.70 -12.30
N ASP A 90 -0.81 -9.07 -13.47
CA ASP A 90 -1.14 -9.71 -14.75
C ASP A 90 0.08 -10.32 -15.46
N GLU A 91 1.29 -10.08 -14.95
CA GLU A 91 2.51 -10.46 -15.65
C GLU A 91 3.26 -11.62 -14.99
N ASP A 92 3.22 -11.71 -13.66
CA ASP A 92 4.02 -12.68 -12.91
C ASP A 92 3.27 -13.12 -11.64
N HIS A 93 2.62 -14.28 -11.74
CA HIS A 93 1.82 -14.82 -10.64
C HIS A 93 2.67 -15.19 -9.40
N GLU A 94 3.89 -15.65 -9.59
CA GLU A 94 4.77 -16.00 -8.47
C GLU A 94 5.16 -14.76 -7.68
N LYS A 95 5.58 -13.70 -8.37
CA LYS A 95 5.90 -12.41 -7.74
C LYS A 95 4.66 -11.81 -7.09
N PHE A 96 3.54 -11.83 -7.78
CA PHE A 96 2.27 -11.33 -7.24
C PHE A 96 1.91 -12.02 -5.92
N ASN A 97 1.98 -13.35 -5.88
CA ASN A 97 1.64 -14.12 -4.69
C ASN A 97 2.61 -13.84 -3.54
N TRP A 98 3.91 -13.79 -3.83
CA TRP A 98 4.92 -13.52 -2.80
C TRP A 98 4.78 -12.10 -2.25
N LEU A 99 4.67 -11.10 -3.13
CA LEU A 99 4.53 -9.71 -2.73
C LEU A 99 3.23 -9.47 -1.97
N GLY A 100 2.14 -10.09 -2.41
CA GLY A 100 0.85 -10.00 -1.72
C GLY A 100 0.90 -10.61 -0.33
N SER A 101 1.56 -11.74 -0.17
CA SER A 101 1.74 -12.38 1.14
C SER A 101 2.60 -11.54 2.08
N GLU A 102 3.67 -10.94 1.56
CA GLU A 102 4.52 -10.04 2.34
C GLU A 102 3.77 -8.78 2.75
N PHE A 103 2.98 -8.21 1.82
CA PHE A 103 2.14 -7.06 2.13
C PHE A 103 1.17 -7.37 3.27
N ALA A 104 0.44 -8.47 3.17
CA ALA A 104 -0.53 -8.87 4.20
C ALA A 104 0.14 -9.11 5.56
N ALA A 105 1.28 -9.80 5.58
CA ALA A 105 2.01 -10.09 6.82
C ALA A 105 2.53 -8.80 7.48
N ARG A 106 3.03 -7.86 6.69
CA ARG A 106 3.53 -6.59 7.20
C ARG A 106 2.39 -5.70 7.70
N LEU A 107 1.27 -5.69 6.98
CA LEU A 107 0.08 -4.95 7.36
C LEU A 107 -0.47 -5.45 8.70
N ASP A 108 -0.48 -6.77 8.90
CA ASP A 108 -0.91 -7.38 10.16
C ASP A 108 -0.06 -6.92 11.34
N ARG A 109 1.24 -6.74 11.14
CA ARG A 109 2.14 -6.25 12.20
C ARG A 109 1.86 -4.82 12.58
N HIS A 110 1.45 -3.99 11.62
CA HIS A 110 1.18 -2.56 11.86
C HIS A 110 -0.23 -2.29 12.34
N CYS A 111 -1.19 -3.18 12.05
CA CYS A 111 -2.61 -2.97 12.34
C CYS A 111 -3.23 -4.16 13.10
N PRO A 112 -2.66 -4.58 14.24
CA PRO A 112 -3.20 -5.73 14.96
C PRO A 112 -4.61 -5.49 15.49
N ALA A 113 -4.99 -4.24 15.79
CA ALA A 113 -6.31 -3.88 16.30
C ALA A 113 -7.42 -4.17 15.28
N ALA A 114 -7.19 -3.92 13.99
CA ALA A 114 -8.14 -4.22 12.93
C ALA A 114 -8.37 -5.72 12.79
N GLN A 115 -7.31 -6.50 12.90
CA GLN A 115 -7.36 -7.97 12.86
C GLN A 115 -8.11 -8.55 14.07
N PHE A 116 -7.85 -8.00 15.25
CA PHE A 116 -8.48 -8.43 16.47
C PHE A 116 -10.01 -8.28 16.39
N LEU A 117 -10.50 -7.14 15.90
CA LEU A 117 -11.93 -6.90 15.72
C LEU A 117 -12.57 -7.91 14.77
N VAL A 118 -11.89 -8.27 13.69
CA VAL A 118 -12.38 -9.29 12.75
C VAL A 118 -12.45 -10.66 13.42
N LYS A 119 -11.45 -11.02 14.21
CA LYS A 119 -11.42 -12.30 14.92
C LYS A 119 -12.52 -12.41 15.97
N GLU A 120 -12.88 -11.33 16.65
CA GLU A 120 -13.96 -11.33 17.64
C GLU A 120 -15.33 -11.47 17.01
N LEU A 121 -15.52 -11.06 15.75
CA LEU A 121 -16.78 -11.18 15.04
C LEU A 121 -17.04 -12.61 14.54
N TYR A 122 -16.05 -13.45 14.56
CA TYR A 122 -16.10 -14.84 14.14
C TYR A 122 -15.71 -15.76 15.30
#